data_bd88d30c8f53aedf3d15b54503ed6bfb
#
_entry.id   bd88d30c8f53aedf3d15b54503ed6bfb
#
_cell.length_a   1.000
_cell.length_b   1.000
_cell.length_c   1.000
_cell.angle_alpha   90.00
_cell.angle_beta   90.00
_cell.angle_gamma   90.00
#
_symmetry.space_group_name_H-M   'P 1'
#
loop_
_entity.id
_entity.type
_entity.pdbx_description
1 polymer ?
#
loop_
_entity_poly.entity_id
_entity_poly.type
_entity_poly.pdbx_seq_one_letter_code
_entity_poly.pdbx_strand_id
1 'polypeptide(L)'
;MLTRYSVELSYKLSIPKIIIGMTIVSFATSAPELIVSLNATIMGYSDFALGNVLGSNIANLGLVLGIVVVIYPVTIKRRFYYTDFPLLILSTAVFYLFIASNSEISRIEGIIMLVLIFLILFYLFYYQKPDTSSLDNDLSLARQKVSMSFFLLIISAVILWLGAETLIKSSISVANKFNVSERIISITMVAIGTSIPELAASVAASLKKHNDLAIGNLIGSNIFNLLVVIGITSTINPITGIDFDIISKDMIWVVVFSFILLPLVYIQKRNKLNRMKGIILLAMYIAFIVPLIT
;
A
#
# COMPACT_ATOMS: atom_id res chain seq x y z
N MET A 1 1.27 -14.03 12.84
CA MET A 1 0.22 -14.85 12.21
C MET A 1 0.10 -14.55 10.72
N LEU A 2 -0.22 -13.33 10.30
CA LEU A 2 -0.45 -12.94 8.90
C LEU A 2 0.67 -13.42 7.97
N THR A 3 1.94 -13.04 8.21
CA THR A 3 3.10 -13.46 7.41
C THR A 3 3.22 -14.98 7.27
N ARG A 4 2.97 -15.74 8.35
CA ARG A 4 3.08 -17.21 8.33
C ARG A 4 2.04 -17.80 7.38
N TYR A 5 0.78 -17.40 7.50
CA TYR A 5 -0.29 -17.95 6.67
C TYR A 5 -0.22 -17.47 5.21
N SER A 6 0.29 -16.27 4.97
CA SER A 6 0.58 -15.78 3.61
C SER A 6 1.65 -16.63 2.92
N VAL A 7 2.74 -16.94 3.62
CA VAL A 7 3.80 -17.83 3.11
C VAL A 7 3.25 -19.25 2.88
N GLU A 8 2.49 -19.79 3.83
CA GLU A 8 1.86 -21.10 3.70
C GLU A 8 0.91 -21.17 2.50
N LEU A 9 0.11 -20.12 2.28
CA LEU A 9 -0.79 -20.02 1.14
C LEU A 9 -0.03 -19.96 -0.19
N SER A 10 1.08 -19.23 -0.25
CA SER A 10 1.98 -19.15 -1.41
C SER A 10 2.45 -20.56 -1.84
N TYR A 11 2.88 -21.38 -0.89
CA TYR A 11 3.30 -22.75 -1.18
C TYR A 11 2.16 -23.63 -1.67
N LYS A 12 1.02 -23.61 -0.97
CA LYS A 12 -0.12 -24.47 -1.28
C LYS A 12 -0.77 -24.18 -2.63
N LEU A 13 -0.81 -22.90 -2.99
CA LEU A 13 -1.37 -22.46 -4.26
C LEU A 13 -0.33 -22.45 -5.39
N SER A 14 0.94 -22.75 -5.09
CA SER A 14 2.04 -22.66 -6.06
C SER A 14 2.14 -21.26 -6.69
N ILE A 15 1.94 -20.21 -5.87
CA ILE A 15 1.97 -18.81 -6.29
C ILE A 15 3.20 -18.15 -5.65
N PRO A 16 3.98 -17.32 -6.37
CA PRO A 16 5.10 -16.58 -5.79
C PRO A 16 4.69 -15.75 -4.55
N LYS A 17 5.53 -15.74 -3.51
CA LYS A 17 5.28 -14.97 -2.26
C LYS A 17 4.97 -13.50 -2.52
N ILE A 18 5.62 -12.91 -3.52
CA ILE A 18 5.41 -11.52 -3.89
C ILE A 18 3.99 -11.27 -4.43
N ILE A 19 3.41 -12.22 -5.18
CA ILE A 19 2.03 -12.11 -5.68
C ILE A 19 1.05 -12.20 -4.50
N ILE A 20 1.26 -13.12 -3.57
CA ILE A 20 0.43 -13.18 -2.35
C ILE A 20 0.53 -11.85 -1.57
N GLY A 21 1.73 -11.29 -1.49
CA GLY A 21 1.95 -9.95 -0.92
C GLY A 21 1.16 -8.88 -1.67
N MET A 22 1.30 -8.81 -2.99
CA MET A 22 0.65 -7.80 -3.84
C MET A 22 -0.88 -7.95 -3.96
N THR A 23 -1.44 -9.06 -3.54
CA THR A 23 -2.87 -9.35 -3.70
C THR A 23 -3.55 -9.56 -2.35
N ILE A 24 -3.48 -10.75 -1.80
CA ILE A 24 -4.23 -11.14 -0.61
C ILE A 24 -3.81 -10.32 0.62
N VAL A 25 -2.49 -10.13 0.81
CA VAL A 25 -2.00 -9.37 1.98
C VAL A 25 -2.33 -7.90 1.83
N SER A 26 -2.05 -7.31 0.66
CA SER A 26 -2.36 -5.90 0.40
C SER A 26 -3.85 -5.61 0.53
N PHE A 27 -4.73 -6.44 -0.04
CA PHE A 27 -6.17 -6.28 0.12
C PHE A 27 -6.58 -6.31 1.62
N ALA A 28 -6.01 -7.26 2.38
CA ALA A 28 -6.34 -7.41 3.79
C ALA A 28 -5.81 -6.25 4.64
N THR A 29 -4.65 -5.67 4.31
CA THR A 29 -4.06 -4.57 5.07
C THR A 29 -4.61 -3.22 4.64
N SER A 30 -5.05 -3.04 3.37
CA SER A 30 -5.68 -1.81 2.86
C SER A 30 -7.22 -1.76 3.07
N ALA A 31 -7.79 -2.71 3.80
CA ALA A 31 -9.20 -2.66 4.17
C ALA A 31 -9.57 -1.46 5.06
N PRO A 32 -8.73 -1.02 6.02
CA PRO A 32 -8.97 0.20 6.78
C PRO A 32 -9.08 1.43 5.90
N GLU A 33 -8.17 1.60 4.94
CA GLU A 33 -8.20 2.70 3.98
C GLU A 33 -9.51 2.75 3.20
N LEU A 34 -9.99 1.59 2.74
CA LEU A 34 -11.27 1.49 2.03
C LEU A 34 -12.43 1.95 2.90
N ILE A 35 -12.52 1.46 4.13
CA ILE A 35 -13.61 1.79 5.05
C ILE A 35 -13.59 3.27 5.40
N VAL A 36 -12.42 3.82 5.71
CA VAL A 36 -12.25 5.23 6.06
C VAL A 36 -12.60 6.13 4.87
N SER A 37 -12.05 5.86 3.69
CA SER A 37 -12.28 6.71 2.50
C SER A 37 -13.71 6.62 1.99
N LEU A 38 -14.33 5.42 2.00
CA LEU A 38 -15.71 5.26 1.60
C LEU A 38 -16.67 6.02 2.53
N ASN A 39 -16.49 5.87 3.86
CA ASN A 39 -17.31 6.59 4.82
C ASN A 39 -17.14 8.10 4.70
N ALA A 40 -15.91 8.59 4.57
CA ALA A 40 -15.63 10.01 4.38
C ALA A 40 -16.35 10.56 3.14
N THR A 41 -16.27 9.87 2.01
CA THR A 41 -16.92 10.30 0.76
C THR A 41 -18.45 10.28 0.87
N ILE A 42 -19.04 9.26 1.51
CA ILE A 42 -20.50 9.22 1.76
C ILE A 42 -20.94 10.39 2.65
N MET A 43 -20.11 10.82 3.59
CA MET A 43 -20.37 11.99 4.44
C MET A 43 -20.08 13.33 3.76
N GLY A 44 -19.57 13.35 2.53
CA GLY A 44 -19.25 14.57 1.78
C GLY A 44 -17.83 15.12 2.01
N TYR A 45 -16.96 14.37 2.70
CA TYR A 45 -15.57 14.74 2.98
C TYR A 45 -14.62 14.18 1.92
N SER A 46 -14.73 14.65 0.67
CA SER A 46 -13.93 14.17 -0.48
C SER A 46 -12.42 14.32 -0.24
N ASP A 47 -12.00 15.49 0.25
CA ASP A 47 -10.58 15.78 0.51
C ASP A 47 -10.00 14.89 1.61
N PHE A 48 -10.80 14.57 2.62
CA PHE A 48 -10.38 13.63 3.65
C PHE A 48 -10.17 12.22 3.09
N ALA A 49 -11.08 11.75 2.22
CA ALA A 49 -10.97 10.44 1.59
C ALA A 49 -9.72 10.33 0.71
N LEU A 50 -9.45 11.36 -0.11
CA LEU A 50 -8.25 11.43 -0.95
C LEU A 50 -6.98 11.59 -0.12
N GLY A 51 -6.99 12.46 0.88
CA GLY A 51 -5.87 12.66 1.79
C GLY A 51 -5.45 11.36 2.49
N ASN A 52 -6.42 10.56 2.94
CA ASN A 52 -6.16 9.23 3.49
C ASN A 52 -5.45 8.32 2.49
N VAL A 53 -5.95 8.22 1.25
CA VAL A 53 -5.37 7.33 0.22
C VAL A 53 -3.99 7.80 -0.25
N LEU A 54 -3.83 9.10 -0.56
CA LEU A 54 -2.55 9.66 -1.00
C LEU A 54 -1.51 9.60 0.11
N GLY A 55 -1.91 9.99 1.33
CA GLY A 55 -1.06 9.93 2.51
C GLY A 55 -0.60 8.51 2.83
N SER A 56 -1.50 7.51 2.75
CA SER A 56 -1.14 6.09 2.93
C SER A 56 -0.17 5.61 1.85
N ASN A 57 -0.33 6.02 0.59
CA ASN A 57 0.61 5.66 -0.49
C ASN A 57 2.00 6.26 -0.26
N ILE A 58 2.06 7.53 0.17
CA ILE A 58 3.31 8.19 0.52
C ILE A 58 3.93 7.53 1.77
N ALA A 59 3.12 7.23 2.80
CA ALA A 59 3.59 6.54 4.00
C ALA A 59 4.12 5.15 3.69
N ASN A 60 3.46 4.37 2.84
CA ASN A 60 3.89 3.01 2.46
C ASN A 60 5.27 3.02 1.78
N LEU A 61 5.52 3.94 0.85
CA LEU A 61 6.80 4.01 0.12
C LEU A 61 7.86 4.81 0.87
N GLY A 62 7.49 5.85 1.59
CA GLY A 62 8.42 6.70 2.34
C GLY A 62 8.76 6.14 3.72
N LEU A 63 7.74 5.99 4.56
CA LEU A 63 7.91 5.58 5.95
C LEU A 63 8.08 4.06 6.08
N VAL A 64 7.12 3.28 5.61
CA VAL A 64 7.09 1.83 5.86
C VAL A 64 8.22 1.13 5.12
N LEU A 65 8.37 1.36 3.82
CA LEU A 65 9.49 0.80 3.05
C LEU A 65 10.83 1.31 3.58
N GLY A 66 10.93 2.59 3.95
CA GLY A 66 12.10 3.16 4.58
C GLY A 66 12.51 2.40 5.84
N ILE A 67 11.59 2.18 6.77
CA ILE A 67 11.81 1.40 8.01
C ILE A 67 12.22 -0.05 7.69
N VAL A 68 11.48 -0.72 6.81
CA VAL A 68 11.77 -2.12 6.41
C VAL A 68 13.19 -2.25 5.87
N VAL A 69 13.61 -1.34 5.00
CA VAL A 69 14.96 -1.36 4.37
C VAL A 69 16.07 -1.02 5.37
N VAL A 70 15.81 -0.13 6.32
CA VAL A 70 16.77 0.19 7.40
C VAL A 70 16.97 -1.01 8.31
N ILE A 71 15.89 -1.69 8.69
CA ILE A 71 15.96 -2.91 9.53
C ILE A 71 16.66 -4.02 8.78
N TYR A 72 16.21 -4.31 7.57
CA TYR A 72 16.72 -5.41 6.76
C TYR A 72 16.89 -5.01 5.28
N PRO A 73 18.13 -4.86 4.79
CA PRO A 73 18.38 -4.54 3.38
C PRO A 73 17.75 -5.57 2.45
N VAL A 74 17.03 -5.09 1.43
CA VAL A 74 16.23 -5.92 0.54
C VAL A 74 16.91 -6.07 -0.82
N THR A 75 17.06 -7.30 -1.30
CA THR A 75 17.50 -7.59 -2.67
C THR A 75 16.30 -7.56 -3.60
N ILE A 76 16.37 -6.74 -4.61
CA ILE A 76 15.32 -6.55 -5.62
C ILE A 76 15.54 -7.54 -6.77
N LYS A 77 14.54 -8.36 -7.05
CA LYS A 77 14.58 -9.32 -8.15
C LYS A 77 14.30 -8.64 -9.50
N ARG A 78 14.70 -9.29 -10.60
CA ARG A 78 14.49 -8.81 -11.97
C ARG A 78 13.01 -8.50 -12.28
N ARG A 79 12.10 -9.25 -11.68
CA ARG A 79 10.65 -9.05 -11.79
C ARG A 79 10.21 -7.63 -11.44
N PHE A 80 10.81 -6.99 -10.45
CA PHE A 80 10.50 -5.62 -10.06
C PHE A 80 10.50 -4.66 -11.26
N TYR A 81 11.50 -4.76 -12.13
CA TYR A 81 11.66 -3.86 -13.28
C TYR A 81 10.62 -4.10 -14.39
N TYR A 82 10.16 -5.33 -14.56
CA TYR A 82 9.30 -5.71 -15.68
C TYR A 82 7.82 -5.89 -15.27
N THR A 83 7.53 -5.95 -13.98
CA THR A 83 6.17 -6.18 -13.50
C THR A 83 5.80 -5.21 -12.39
N ASP A 84 6.48 -5.26 -11.24
CA ASP A 84 5.98 -4.61 -10.03
C ASP A 84 6.03 -3.08 -10.15
N PHE A 85 7.17 -2.54 -10.62
CA PHE A 85 7.33 -1.11 -10.86
C PHE A 85 6.44 -0.58 -12.00
N PRO A 86 6.38 -1.21 -13.19
CA PRO A 86 5.47 -0.78 -14.26
C PRO A 86 4.00 -0.76 -13.82
N LEU A 87 3.54 -1.74 -13.05
CA LEU A 87 2.17 -1.77 -12.54
C LEU A 87 1.89 -0.65 -11.53
N LEU A 88 2.85 -0.35 -10.65
CA LEU A 88 2.76 0.79 -9.74
C LEU A 88 2.66 2.11 -10.51
N ILE A 89 3.54 2.32 -11.50
CA ILE A 89 3.53 3.55 -12.32
C ILE A 89 2.24 3.66 -13.16
N LEU A 90 1.79 2.56 -13.76
CA LEU A 90 0.52 2.53 -14.50
C LEU A 90 -0.66 2.95 -13.62
N SER A 91 -0.75 2.39 -12.41
CA SER A 91 -1.81 2.72 -11.45
C SER A 91 -1.75 4.18 -11.03
N THR A 92 -0.54 4.69 -10.74
CA THR A 92 -0.31 6.09 -10.37
C THR A 92 -0.67 7.02 -11.53
N ALA A 93 -0.28 6.68 -12.77
CA ALA A 93 -0.56 7.49 -13.95
C ALA A 93 -2.06 7.55 -14.27
N VAL A 94 -2.75 6.41 -14.23
CA VAL A 94 -4.22 6.37 -14.46
C VAL A 94 -4.95 7.20 -13.44
N PHE A 95 -4.62 7.05 -12.16
CA PHE A 95 -5.22 7.85 -11.10
C PHE A 95 -4.93 9.35 -11.30
N TYR A 96 -3.67 9.71 -11.59
CA TYR A 96 -3.29 11.11 -11.85
C TYR A 96 -4.06 11.72 -13.00
N LEU A 97 -4.21 11.00 -14.11
CA LEU A 97 -4.96 11.47 -15.27
C LEU A 97 -6.43 11.75 -14.93
N PHE A 98 -7.06 10.91 -14.13
CA PHE A 98 -8.46 11.09 -13.74
C PHE A 98 -8.64 12.29 -12.79
N ILE A 99 -7.83 12.38 -11.73
CA ILE A 99 -7.96 13.47 -10.77
C ILE A 99 -7.59 14.83 -11.38
N ALA A 100 -6.66 14.85 -12.36
CA ALA A 100 -6.21 16.08 -13.01
C ALA A 100 -7.17 16.58 -14.11
N SER A 101 -8.06 15.73 -14.64
CA SER A 101 -8.92 16.09 -15.76
C SER A 101 -10.00 17.11 -15.38
N ASN A 102 -10.75 16.86 -14.31
CA ASN A 102 -11.92 17.66 -13.93
C ASN A 102 -11.99 18.04 -12.45
N SER A 103 -10.93 17.84 -11.68
CA SER A 103 -10.93 17.97 -10.20
C SER A 103 -12.06 17.17 -9.53
N GLU A 104 -12.41 16.05 -10.14
CA GLU A 104 -13.40 15.09 -9.62
C GLU A 104 -13.04 13.68 -10.12
N ILE A 105 -13.55 12.66 -9.45
CA ILE A 105 -13.45 11.27 -9.91
C ILE A 105 -14.87 10.73 -10.05
N SER A 106 -15.29 10.54 -11.28
CA SER A 106 -16.63 10.07 -11.66
C SER A 106 -16.80 8.55 -11.38
N ARG A 107 -18.06 8.10 -11.40
CA ARG A 107 -18.37 6.66 -11.31
C ARG A 107 -17.75 5.84 -12.43
N ILE A 108 -17.69 6.40 -13.65
CA ILE A 108 -17.13 5.71 -14.82
C ILE A 108 -15.62 5.51 -14.62
N GLU A 109 -14.90 6.53 -14.16
CA GLU A 109 -13.48 6.42 -13.85
C GLU A 109 -13.23 5.42 -12.73
N GLY A 110 -14.10 5.38 -11.71
CA GLY A 110 -14.07 4.34 -10.67
C GLY A 110 -14.21 2.94 -11.23
N ILE A 111 -15.17 2.71 -12.14
CA ILE A 111 -15.35 1.41 -12.81
C ILE A 111 -14.13 1.07 -13.66
N ILE A 112 -13.54 2.02 -14.39
CA ILE A 112 -12.33 1.80 -15.19
C ILE A 112 -11.17 1.36 -14.28
N MET A 113 -10.98 1.98 -13.11
CA MET A 113 -9.95 1.57 -12.13
C MET A 113 -10.20 0.15 -11.63
N LEU A 114 -11.45 -0.23 -11.34
CA LEU A 114 -11.81 -1.58 -10.92
C LEU A 114 -11.60 -2.63 -12.04
N VAL A 115 -11.87 -2.28 -13.27
CA VAL A 115 -11.54 -3.15 -14.41
C VAL A 115 -10.04 -3.30 -14.56
N LEU A 116 -9.29 -2.21 -14.41
CA LEU A 116 -7.82 -2.25 -14.51
C LEU A 116 -7.20 -3.15 -13.44
N ILE A 117 -7.63 -3.03 -12.17
CA ILE A 117 -7.10 -3.93 -11.13
C ILE A 117 -7.47 -5.39 -11.41
N PHE A 118 -8.68 -5.67 -11.92
CA PHE A 118 -9.05 -7.02 -12.31
C PHE A 118 -8.10 -7.58 -13.40
N LEU A 119 -7.77 -6.79 -14.42
CA LEU A 119 -6.81 -7.16 -15.46
C LEU A 119 -5.40 -7.37 -14.90
N ILE A 120 -4.96 -6.52 -13.98
CA ILE A 120 -3.68 -6.67 -13.29
C ILE A 120 -3.64 -7.98 -12.48
N LEU A 121 -4.68 -8.28 -11.72
CA LEU A 121 -4.77 -9.52 -10.95
C LEU A 121 -4.78 -10.74 -11.86
N PHE A 122 -5.57 -10.71 -12.95
CA PHE A 122 -5.58 -11.76 -13.95
C PHE A 122 -4.19 -12.00 -14.55
N TYR A 123 -3.50 -10.92 -14.96
CA TYR A 123 -2.13 -11.01 -15.46
C TYR A 123 -1.17 -11.61 -14.41
N LEU A 124 -1.23 -11.18 -13.16
CA LEU A 124 -0.36 -11.67 -12.10
C LEU A 124 -0.57 -13.17 -11.82
N PHE A 125 -1.81 -13.63 -11.77
CA PHE A 125 -2.10 -15.04 -11.49
C PHE A 125 -1.85 -15.96 -12.67
N TYR A 126 -2.09 -15.51 -13.90
CA TYR A 126 -2.00 -16.35 -15.09
C TYR A 126 -0.58 -16.45 -15.65
N TYR A 127 0.14 -15.34 -15.70
CA TYR A 127 1.45 -15.29 -16.38
C TYR A 127 2.66 -15.43 -15.46
N GLN A 128 2.51 -15.28 -14.16
CA GLN A 128 3.63 -15.31 -13.22
C GLN A 128 3.81 -16.72 -12.63
N LYS A 129 4.84 -17.43 -13.13
CA LYS A 129 5.19 -18.77 -12.63
C LYS A 129 5.91 -18.70 -11.26
N PRO A 130 5.72 -19.73 -10.40
CA PRO A 130 6.47 -19.81 -9.14
C PRO A 130 7.97 -19.94 -9.40
N ASP A 131 8.75 -19.26 -8.59
CA ASP A 131 10.20 -19.45 -8.53
C ASP A 131 10.47 -20.73 -7.70
N THR A 132 10.70 -21.84 -8.39
CA THR A 132 10.86 -23.17 -7.78
C THR A 132 12.08 -23.28 -6.87
N SER A 133 13.08 -22.39 -7.02
CA SER A 133 14.27 -22.35 -6.19
C SER A 133 14.02 -21.95 -4.72
N SER A 134 12.87 -21.38 -4.41
CA SER A 134 12.48 -20.96 -3.05
C SER A 134 11.57 -21.95 -2.32
N LEU A 135 11.19 -23.06 -2.97
CA LEU A 135 10.21 -24.02 -2.44
C LEU A 135 10.80 -25.05 -1.49
N ASP A 136 12.10 -25.32 -1.57
CA ASP A 136 12.70 -26.49 -0.90
C ASP A 136 12.95 -26.34 0.61
N ASN A 137 12.96 -25.12 1.14
CA ASN A 137 13.39 -24.92 2.54
C ASN A 137 12.29 -24.87 3.61
N ASP A 138 11.01 -24.81 3.22
CA ASP A 138 9.90 -24.56 4.15
C ASP A 138 8.77 -25.61 4.11
N LEU A 139 8.99 -26.78 3.53
CA LEU A 139 8.00 -27.89 3.44
C LEU A 139 7.37 -28.30 4.78
N SER A 140 8.01 -27.97 5.91
CA SER A 140 7.47 -28.22 7.25
C SER A 140 6.25 -27.32 7.60
N LEU A 141 6.01 -26.23 6.87
CA LEU A 141 4.93 -25.27 7.13
C LEU A 141 3.58 -25.67 6.51
N ALA A 142 3.56 -26.60 5.56
CA ALA A 142 2.35 -26.97 4.79
C ALA A 142 1.40 -27.94 5.52
N ARG A 143 1.30 -27.87 6.85
CA ARG A 143 0.50 -28.84 7.64
C ARG A 143 -1.00 -28.61 7.64
N GLN A 144 -1.50 -27.40 7.35
CA GLN A 144 -2.91 -27.07 7.48
C GLN A 144 -3.65 -27.10 6.12
N LYS A 145 -4.98 -27.22 6.13
CA LYS A 145 -5.79 -27.09 4.91
C LYS A 145 -5.73 -25.65 4.38
N VAL A 146 -5.82 -25.44 3.06
CA VAL A 146 -5.84 -24.12 2.41
C VAL A 146 -6.90 -23.20 3.05
N SER A 147 -8.10 -23.74 3.28
CA SER A 147 -9.22 -23.02 3.92
C SER A 147 -8.87 -22.50 5.32
N MET A 148 -8.13 -23.29 6.11
CA MET A 148 -7.71 -22.89 7.44
C MET A 148 -6.63 -21.81 7.39
N SER A 149 -5.68 -21.90 6.48
CA SER A 149 -4.65 -20.86 6.29
C SER A 149 -5.27 -19.53 5.84
N PHE A 150 -6.26 -19.59 4.95
CA PHE A 150 -7.03 -18.42 4.50
C PHE A 150 -7.85 -17.81 5.65
N PHE A 151 -8.56 -18.64 6.43
CA PHE A 151 -9.33 -18.21 7.59
C PHE A 151 -8.45 -17.52 8.65
N LEU A 152 -7.29 -18.10 8.98
CA LEU A 152 -6.36 -17.54 9.94
C LEU A 152 -5.66 -16.26 9.42
N LEU A 153 -5.52 -16.13 8.10
CA LEU A 153 -5.04 -14.89 7.48
C LEU A 153 -6.08 -13.78 7.67
N ILE A 154 -7.36 -14.04 7.41
CA ILE A 154 -8.45 -13.08 7.62
C ILE A 154 -8.51 -12.66 9.10
N ILE A 155 -8.49 -13.60 10.04
CA ILE A 155 -8.47 -13.28 11.48
C ILE A 155 -7.29 -12.38 11.83
N SER A 156 -6.11 -12.68 11.27
CA SER A 156 -4.91 -11.88 11.53
C SER A 156 -5.04 -10.45 10.97
N ALA A 157 -5.68 -10.29 9.81
CA ALA A 157 -5.97 -8.98 9.22
C ALA A 157 -6.98 -8.20 10.06
N VAL A 158 -8.06 -8.85 10.52
CA VAL A 158 -9.07 -8.23 11.40
C VAL A 158 -8.46 -7.75 12.71
N ILE A 159 -7.58 -8.54 13.34
CA ILE A 159 -6.88 -8.12 14.57
C ILE A 159 -6.00 -6.90 14.32
N LEU A 160 -5.26 -6.88 13.22
CA LEU A 160 -4.44 -5.72 12.83
C LEU A 160 -5.31 -4.49 12.59
N TRP A 161 -6.43 -4.66 11.87
CA TRP A 161 -7.37 -3.56 11.61
C TRP A 161 -7.96 -3.00 12.91
N LEU A 162 -8.44 -3.82 13.82
CA LEU A 162 -8.98 -3.36 15.13
C LEU A 162 -7.93 -2.58 15.94
N GLY A 163 -6.67 -3.02 15.91
CA GLY A 163 -5.56 -2.32 16.53
C GLY A 163 -5.30 -0.96 15.90
N ALA A 164 -5.25 -0.90 14.56
CA ALA A 164 -5.07 0.33 13.81
C ALA A 164 -6.23 1.32 14.05
N GLU A 165 -7.48 0.85 14.00
CA GLU A 165 -8.67 1.68 14.24
C GLU A 165 -8.66 2.31 15.64
N THR A 166 -8.28 1.54 16.66
CA THR A 166 -8.15 2.05 18.02
C THR A 166 -7.11 3.16 18.11
N LEU A 167 -5.96 2.96 17.44
CA LEU A 167 -4.89 3.97 17.40
C LEU A 167 -5.35 5.23 16.67
N ILE A 168 -6.01 5.10 15.51
CA ILE A 168 -6.53 6.23 14.72
C ILE A 168 -7.49 7.07 15.56
N LYS A 169 -8.50 6.45 16.18
CA LYS A 169 -9.48 7.15 17.03
C LYS A 169 -8.82 7.90 18.17
N SER A 170 -7.83 7.29 18.81
CA SER A 170 -7.07 7.92 19.89
C SER A 170 -6.25 9.11 19.38
N SER A 171 -5.59 8.96 18.25
CA SER A 171 -4.77 10.00 17.61
C SER A 171 -5.60 11.21 17.18
N ILE A 172 -6.75 10.98 16.54
CA ILE A 172 -7.69 12.06 16.16
C ILE A 172 -8.19 12.80 17.40
N SER A 173 -8.54 12.06 18.46
CA SER A 173 -8.98 12.69 19.71
C SER A 173 -7.92 13.61 20.33
N VAL A 174 -6.66 13.22 20.25
CA VAL A 174 -5.53 14.06 20.70
C VAL A 174 -5.35 15.27 19.79
N ALA A 175 -5.34 15.07 18.46
CA ALA A 175 -5.13 16.14 17.49
C ALA A 175 -6.21 17.24 17.57
N ASN A 176 -7.47 16.85 17.76
CA ASN A 176 -8.58 17.79 17.96
C ASN A 176 -8.40 18.67 19.20
N LYS A 177 -7.79 18.14 20.27
CA LYS A 177 -7.46 18.95 21.46
C LYS A 177 -6.40 20.02 21.18
N PHE A 178 -5.58 19.85 20.14
CA PHE A 178 -4.56 20.82 19.72
C PHE A 178 -5.01 21.69 18.55
N ASN A 179 -6.30 21.65 18.15
CA ASN A 179 -6.88 22.42 17.03
C ASN A 179 -6.13 22.22 15.69
N VAL A 180 -5.70 20.99 15.41
CA VAL A 180 -5.08 20.61 14.12
C VAL A 180 -6.16 20.52 13.04
N SER A 181 -5.90 21.02 11.82
CA SER A 181 -6.87 20.98 10.72
C SER A 181 -7.20 19.56 10.27
N GLU A 182 -8.42 19.33 9.77
CA GLU A 182 -8.89 18.03 9.29
C GLU A 182 -8.01 17.45 8.17
N ARG A 183 -7.54 18.31 7.25
CA ARG A 183 -6.61 17.91 6.18
C ARG A 183 -5.30 17.37 6.77
N ILE A 184 -4.69 18.08 7.71
CA ILE A 184 -3.43 17.64 8.33
C ILE A 184 -3.65 16.32 9.09
N ILE A 185 -4.76 16.21 9.84
CA ILE A 185 -5.11 14.97 10.54
C ILE A 185 -5.23 13.80 9.55
N SER A 186 -5.90 14.01 8.42
CA SER A 186 -6.11 12.96 7.41
C SER A 186 -4.81 12.50 6.75
N ILE A 187 -4.04 13.44 6.19
CA ILE A 187 -2.81 13.12 5.44
C ILE A 187 -1.71 12.59 6.36
N THR A 188 -1.71 12.94 7.64
CA THR A 188 -0.69 12.52 8.60
C THR A 188 -1.18 11.39 9.49
N MET A 189 -2.01 11.71 10.50
CA MET A 189 -2.35 10.77 11.57
C MET A 189 -3.22 9.61 11.08
N VAL A 190 -4.21 9.88 10.23
CA VAL A 190 -5.08 8.84 9.68
C VAL A 190 -4.31 7.98 8.70
N ALA A 191 -3.60 8.60 7.76
CA ALA A 191 -2.81 7.89 6.76
C ALA A 191 -1.71 7.02 7.39
N ILE A 192 -0.97 7.54 8.39
CA ILE A 192 0.00 6.71 9.14
C ILE A 192 -0.73 5.59 9.88
N GLY A 193 -1.84 5.90 10.53
CA GLY A 193 -2.60 4.96 11.33
C GLY A 193 -3.18 3.80 10.49
N THR A 194 -3.75 4.09 9.33
CA THR A 194 -4.25 3.06 8.42
C THR A 194 -3.12 2.24 7.80
N SER A 195 -1.91 2.81 7.63
CA SER A 195 -0.72 2.10 7.14
C SER A 195 0.01 1.27 8.22
N ILE A 196 -0.47 1.25 9.48
CA ILE A 196 0.12 0.38 10.52
C ILE A 196 0.00 -1.11 10.22
N PRO A 197 -1.13 -1.63 9.68
CA PRO A 197 -1.19 -3.01 9.23
C PRO A 197 -0.11 -3.35 8.20
N GLU A 198 0.13 -2.48 7.22
CA GLU A 198 1.19 -2.61 6.23
C GLU A 198 2.57 -2.63 6.89
N LEU A 199 2.82 -1.71 7.82
CA LEU A 199 4.08 -1.65 8.58
C LEU A 199 4.30 -2.94 9.35
N ALA A 200 3.32 -3.37 10.14
CA ALA A 200 3.42 -4.58 10.94
C ALA A 200 3.62 -5.83 10.08
N ALA A 201 2.88 -5.96 8.96
CA ALA A 201 2.99 -7.07 8.04
C ALA A 201 4.36 -7.10 7.35
N SER A 202 4.82 -5.94 6.83
CA SER A 202 6.06 -5.84 6.06
C SER A 202 7.31 -5.98 6.94
N VAL A 203 7.32 -5.39 8.14
CA VAL A 203 8.40 -5.56 9.11
C VAL A 203 8.47 -7.02 9.57
N ALA A 204 7.33 -7.65 9.90
CA ALA A 204 7.29 -9.05 10.31
C ALA A 204 7.76 -9.99 9.19
N ALA A 205 7.41 -9.71 7.93
CA ALA A 205 7.88 -10.45 6.76
C ALA A 205 9.40 -10.31 6.58
N SER A 206 9.92 -9.09 6.68
CA SER A 206 11.34 -8.77 6.53
C SER A 206 12.20 -9.42 7.62
N LEU A 207 11.78 -9.35 8.89
CA LEU A 207 12.46 -10.02 10.01
C LEU A 207 12.52 -11.54 9.82
N LYS A 208 11.53 -12.14 9.17
CA LYS A 208 11.50 -13.55 8.79
C LYS A 208 12.21 -13.86 7.46
N LYS A 209 12.91 -12.89 6.87
CA LYS A 209 13.62 -13.00 5.59
C LYS A 209 12.69 -13.26 4.38
N HIS A 210 11.41 -12.95 4.49
CA HIS A 210 10.43 -13.00 3.40
C HIS A 210 10.31 -11.63 2.71
N ASN A 211 11.43 -11.10 2.22
CA ASN A 211 11.49 -9.75 1.63
C ASN A 211 10.57 -9.59 0.41
N ASP A 212 10.40 -10.64 -0.39
CA ASP A 212 9.48 -10.63 -1.54
C ASP A 212 8.04 -10.38 -1.09
N LEU A 213 7.63 -10.97 0.05
CA LEU A 213 6.31 -10.73 0.63
C LEU A 213 6.17 -9.29 1.12
N ALA A 214 7.20 -8.74 1.77
CA ALA A 214 7.19 -7.37 2.27
C ALA A 214 7.09 -6.34 1.12
N ILE A 215 7.93 -6.47 0.09
CA ILE A 215 7.89 -5.60 -1.09
C ILE A 215 6.56 -5.75 -1.84
N GLY A 216 6.10 -6.99 -2.03
CA GLY A 216 4.82 -7.26 -2.66
C GLY A 216 3.65 -6.59 -1.92
N ASN A 217 3.63 -6.67 -0.58
CA ASN A 217 2.62 -6.01 0.23
C ASN A 217 2.63 -4.49 0.01
N LEU A 218 3.78 -3.83 0.09
CA LEU A 218 3.87 -2.37 -0.02
C LEU A 218 3.50 -1.84 -1.41
N ILE A 219 4.04 -2.47 -2.47
CA ILE A 219 3.70 -2.09 -3.85
C ILE A 219 2.22 -2.41 -4.13
N GLY A 220 1.76 -3.58 -3.70
CA GLY A 220 0.38 -3.98 -3.85
C GLY A 220 -0.59 -3.07 -3.13
N SER A 221 -0.33 -2.70 -1.87
CA SER A 221 -1.17 -1.76 -1.13
C SER A 221 -1.29 -0.40 -1.84
N ASN A 222 -0.20 0.12 -2.43
CA ASN A 222 -0.28 1.35 -3.22
C ASN A 222 -1.16 1.20 -4.47
N ILE A 223 -1.03 0.08 -5.19
CA ILE A 223 -1.89 -0.22 -6.35
C ILE A 223 -3.35 -0.38 -5.90
N PHE A 224 -3.61 -1.12 -4.81
CA PHE A 224 -4.95 -1.31 -4.25
C PHE A 224 -5.57 0.00 -3.79
N ASN A 225 -4.82 0.85 -3.09
CA ASN A 225 -5.29 2.14 -2.63
C ASN A 225 -5.75 3.02 -3.80
N LEU A 226 -4.98 3.11 -4.87
CA LEU A 226 -5.32 3.92 -6.04
C LEU A 226 -6.46 3.31 -6.86
N LEU A 227 -6.45 1.99 -7.11
CA LEU A 227 -7.39 1.36 -8.04
C LEU A 227 -8.61 0.76 -7.36
N VAL A 228 -8.46 0.18 -6.16
CA VAL A 228 -9.58 -0.48 -5.45
C VAL A 228 -10.26 0.47 -4.49
N VAL A 229 -9.50 1.12 -3.60
CA VAL A 229 -10.10 2.02 -2.60
C VAL A 229 -10.80 3.18 -3.30
N ILE A 230 -10.10 3.91 -4.17
CA ILE A 230 -10.71 5.01 -4.94
C ILE A 230 -11.75 4.47 -5.94
N GLY A 231 -11.46 3.36 -6.62
CA GLY A 231 -12.39 2.76 -7.59
C GLY A 231 -13.73 2.37 -6.97
N ILE A 232 -13.74 1.71 -5.82
CA ILE A 232 -14.98 1.36 -5.09
C ILE A 232 -15.65 2.63 -4.59
N THR A 233 -14.90 3.51 -3.94
CA THR A 233 -15.41 4.74 -3.34
C THR A 233 -16.11 5.61 -4.39
N SER A 234 -15.45 5.92 -5.49
CA SER A 234 -16.00 6.77 -6.57
C SER A 234 -17.15 6.11 -7.35
N THR A 235 -17.14 4.77 -7.45
CA THR A 235 -18.27 4.02 -8.06
C THR A 235 -19.53 4.13 -7.20
N ILE A 236 -19.42 4.06 -5.88
CA ILE A 236 -20.54 4.21 -4.95
C ILE A 236 -20.98 5.67 -4.86
N ASN A 237 -20.05 6.56 -4.58
CA ASN A 237 -20.29 8.00 -4.48
C ASN A 237 -19.16 8.76 -5.18
N PRO A 238 -19.44 9.51 -6.28
CA PRO A 238 -18.42 10.28 -6.97
C PRO A 238 -17.67 11.22 -6.03
N ILE A 239 -16.38 11.31 -6.21
CA ILE A 239 -15.51 12.19 -5.41
C ILE A 239 -15.45 13.54 -6.13
N THR A 240 -16.12 14.54 -5.57
CA THR A 240 -16.27 15.86 -6.21
C THR A 240 -15.76 16.97 -5.29
N GLY A 241 -15.50 18.15 -5.86
CA GLY A 241 -15.07 19.31 -5.08
C GLY A 241 -13.65 19.15 -4.50
N ILE A 242 -12.77 18.49 -5.23
CA ILE A 242 -11.39 18.21 -4.81
C ILE A 242 -10.59 19.49 -4.73
N ASP A 243 -9.97 19.75 -3.58
CA ASP A 243 -9.09 20.91 -3.38
C ASP A 243 -7.89 20.84 -4.34
N PHE A 244 -7.60 21.98 -4.97
CA PHE A 244 -6.47 22.13 -5.90
C PHE A 244 -5.12 21.76 -5.22
N ASP A 245 -4.97 21.99 -3.93
CA ASP A 245 -3.76 21.62 -3.18
C ASP A 245 -3.51 20.11 -3.17
N ILE A 246 -4.55 19.27 -3.17
CA ILE A 246 -4.42 17.81 -3.26
C ILE A 246 -3.81 17.42 -4.61
N ILE A 247 -4.26 18.04 -5.69
CA ILE A 247 -3.78 17.74 -7.05
C ILE A 247 -2.38 18.31 -7.27
N SER A 248 -2.15 19.56 -6.84
CA SER A 248 -0.91 20.30 -7.13
C SER A 248 0.24 20.04 -6.17
N LYS A 249 -0.05 19.58 -4.95
CA LYS A 249 0.98 19.33 -3.91
C LYS A 249 1.04 17.86 -3.52
N ASP A 250 -0.06 17.29 -3.02
CA ASP A 250 -0.05 15.95 -2.44
C ASP A 250 0.18 14.87 -3.50
N MET A 251 -0.48 15.00 -4.66
CA MET A 251 -0.32 14.04 -5.76
C MET A 251 1.10 14.05 -6.34
N ILE A 252 1.78 15.21 -6.34
CA ILE A 252 3.18 15.29 -6.77
C ILE A 252 4.06 14.37 -5.90
N TRP A 253 3.84 14.36 -4.59
CA TRP A 253 4.59 13.49 -3.69
C TRP A 253 4.32 12.00 -3.95
N VAL A 254 3.08 11.61 -4.27
CA VAL A 254 2.77 10.22 -4.67
C VAL A 254 3.56 9.84 -5.93
N VAL A 255 3.61 10.72 -6.92
CA VAL A 255 4.39 10.52 -8.15
C VAL A 255 5.87 10.42 -7.82
N VAL A 256 6.42 11.36 -7.05
CA VAL A 256 7.83 11.37 -6.64
C VAL A 256 8.21 10.08 -5.91
N PHE A 257 7.43 9.65 -4.91
CA PHE A 257 7.69 8.41 -4.18
C PHE A 257 7.57 7.16 -5.05
N SER A 258 6.64 7.15 -6.01
CA SER A 258 6.52 6.04 -6.96
C SER A 258 7.74 5.96 -7.89
N PHE A 259 8.16 7.09 -8.46
CA PHE A 259 9.26 7.12 -9.42
C PHE A 259 10.65 6.97 -8.78
N ILE A 260 10.87 7.48 -7.55
CA ILE A 260 12.18 7.42 -6.89
C ILE A 260 12.66 5.98 -6.63
N LEU A 261 11.74 5.02 -6.56
CA LEU A 261 12.10 3.61 -6.35
C LEU A 261 13.04 3.09 -7.44
N LEU A 262 12.79 3.47 -8.70
CA LEU A 262 13.61 3.00 -9.82
C LEU A 262 15.09 3.44 -9.70
N PRO A 263 15.42 4.75 -9.61
CA PRO A 263 16.81 5.17 -9.43
C PRO A 263 17.41 4.64 -8.12
N LEU A 264 16.65 4.57 -7.01
CA LEU A 264 17.17 4.00 -5.77
C LEU A 264 17.57 2.53 -5.93
N VAL A 265 16.82 1.73 -6.67
CA VAL A 265 17.17 0.33 -6.92
C VAL A 265 18.36 0.25 -7.91
N TYR A 266 18.39 1.10 -8.95
CA TYR A 266 19.39 1.03 -10.02
C TYR A 266 20.76 1.59 -9.62
N ILE A 267 20.80 2.66 -8.81
CA ILE A 267 22.05 3.27 -8.34
C ILE A 267 22.86 2.23 -7.57
N GLN A 268 24.17 2.15 -7.89
CA GLN A 268 25.17 1.21 -7.38
C GLN A 268 25.13 -0.21 -7.98
N LYS A 269 24.39 -0.47 -9.06
CA LYS A 269 24.35 -1.74 -9.84
C LYS A 269 24.18 -3.02 -8.99
N ARG A 270 23.64 -2.92 -7.76
CA ARG A 270 23.55 -4.05 -6.82
C ARG A 270 22.14 -4.61 -6.66
N ASN A 271 21.15 -4.06 -7.38
CA ASN A 271 19.73 -4.44 -7.22
C ASN A 271 19.35 -4.62 -5.75
N LYS A 272 19.83 -3.73 -4.88
CA LYS A 272 19.59 -3.78 -3.44
C LYS A 272 19.14 -2.41 -2.93
N LEU A 273 18.09 -2.43 -2.15
CA LEU A 273 17.76 -1.36 -1.24
C LEU A 273 18.56 -1.59 0.04
N ASN A 274 19.60 -0.79 0.26
CA ASN A 274 20.42 -0.83 1.47
C ASN A 274 19.92 0.20 2.49
N ARG A 275 20.48 0.18 3.71
CA ARG A 275 20.07 1.07 4.80
C ARG A 275 20.12 2.55 4.43
N MET A 276 21.13 2.99 3.67
CA MET A 276 21.22 4.39 3.22
C MET A 276 20.02 4.80 2.35
N LYS A 277 19.56 3.91 1.46
CA LYS A 277 18.37 4.14 0.62
C LYS A 277 17.10 4.19 1.47
N GLY A 278 17.01 3.36 2.52
CA GLY A 278 15.95 3.44 3.52
C GLY A 278 15.95 4.79 4.26
N ILE A 279 17.13 5.27 4.68
CA ILE A 279 17.26 6.60 5.31
C ILE A 279 16.85 7.72 4.35
N ILE A 280 17.19 7.62 3.06
CA ILE A 280 16.75 8.59 2.05
C ILE A 280 15.23 8.63 1.95
N LEU A 281 14.55 7.47 1.90
CA LEU A 281 13.09 7.40 1.87
C LEU A 281 12.46 8.03 3.13
N LEU A 282 13.03 7.76 4.31
CA LEU A 282 12.58 8.37 5.57
C LEU A 282 12.79 9.89 5.58
N ALA A 283 13.94 10.36 5.10
CA ALA A 283 14.23 11.81 5.00
C ALA A 283 13.26 12.50 4.03
N MET A 284 12.94 11.87 2.89
CA MET A 284 11.93 12.38 1.95
C MET A 284 10.53 12.40 2.59
N TYR A 285 10.19 11.39 3.38
CA TYR A 285 8.91 11.35 4.10
C TYR A 285 8.82 12.48 5.13
N ILE A 286 9.89 12.75 5.86
CA ILE A 286 9.97 13.91 6.78
C ILE A 286 9.83 15.22 6.00
N ALA A 287 10.50 15.35 4.84
CA ALA A 287 10.38 16.53 3.98
C ALA A 287 8.97 16.74 3.43
N PHE A 288 8.19 15.68 3.27
CA PHE A 288 6.76 15.75 2.93
C PHE A 288 5.92 16.23 4.13
N ILE A 289 6.15 15.68 5.32
CA ILE A 289 5.32 15.94 6.50
C ILE A 289 5.58 17.32 7.10
N VAL A 290 6.84 17.79 7.15
CA VAL A 290 7.19 19.06 7.83
C VAL A 290 6.41 20.25 7.28
N PRO A 291 6.30 20.48 5.95
CA PRO A 291 5.54 21.62 5.42
C PRO A 291 4.01 21.53 5.65
N LEU A 292 3.48 20.36 6.00
CA LEU A 292 2.06 20.18 6.32
C LEU A 292 1.73 20.62 7.74
N ILE A 293 2.72 20.62 8.65
CA ILE A 293 2.54 20.91 10.08
C ILE A 293 2.96 22.34 10.42
N THR A 294 3.86 22.93 9.60
CA THR A 294 4.35 24.32 9.77
C THR A 294 3.56 25.30 8.94
#